data_483b0866342f6ce32a9cdf7cbfe2deaa
#
_entry.id   483b0866342f6ce32a9cdf7cbfe2deaa
#
_cell.length_a   1.000
_cell.length_b   1.000
_cell.length_c   1.000
_cell.angle_alpha   90.00
_cell.angle_beta   90.00
_cell.angle_gamma   90.00
#
_symmetry.space_group_name_H-M   'P 1'
#
loop_
_entity.id
_entity.type
_entity.pdbx_description
1 polymer ?
#
loop_
_entity_poly.entity_id
_entity_poly.type
_entity_poly.pdbx_seq_one_letter_code
_entity_poly.pdbx_strand_id
1 'polypeptide(L)'
;MNLNNFFRKRVNRLKEVKLQLKYYSFFKHSFSAKQLCISMIDGRFSHGGLSDRLKGAISLYAYCKATGHEFRLCFSSPFNMIDYLQPNTYDWRIKEDEIINHSYWDVRVMIQTCEYKGERLFNLKTTKQLHYYNNQNIIDRINERYGTKYTYGELFNELFSPVPYLQQLIDHHILLIGQQYIASVFRFQQLLGDFQEYDFPIMDEHERKVLMQLCREAIIKLLLKYPGFKCLVTSDSTTFLNYISDINNVYVLPGKVVHMDVTQTAAYSIYMKSFLDLYMIAGAKEVYCIGTKAMYPSEFPLYAAKIRNIPFHRILI
;
A
#
# COMPACT_ATOMS: atom_id res chain seq x y z
N MET A 1 0.55 -28.20 14.54
CA MET A 1 0.31 -26.76 14.85
C MET A 1 1.67 -26.11 15.03
N ASN A 2 2.07 -25.21 14.12
CA ASN A 2 3.45 -24.72 14.06
C ASN A 2 3.73 -23.79 15.26
N LEU A 3 4.74 -24.09 16.09
CA LEU A 3 5.09 -23.32 17.31
C LEU A 3 5.23 -21.81 17.02
N ASN A 4 5.81 -21.46 15.88
CA ASN A 4 5.95 -20.06 15.43
C ASN A 4 4.61 -19.31 15.30
N ASN A 5 3.54 -19.98 14.85
CA ASN A 5 2.22 -19.36 14.74
C ASN A 5 1.56 -19.14 16.13
N PHE A 6 1.84 -19.98 17.09
CA PHE A 6 1.35 -19.83 18.46
C PHE A 6 2.01 -18.63 19.17
N PHE A 7 3.33 -18.48 19.04
CA PHE A 7 4.05 -17.34 19.61
C PHE A 7 3.61 -16.00 18.95
N ARG A 8 3.46 -15.97 17.63
CA ARG A 8 2.99 -14.76 16.91
C ARG A 8 1.58 -14.33 17.31
N LYS A 9 0.66 -15.28 17.52
CA LYS A 9 -0.69 -14.99 18.03
C LYS A 9 -0.66 -14.31 19.41
N ARG A 10 0.20 -14.78 20.31
CA ARG A 10 0.37 -14.18 21.64
C ARG A 10 1.01 -12.79 21.58
N VAL A 11 2.01 -12.61 20.74
CA VAL A 11 2.65 -11.30 20.52
C VAL A 11 1.66 -10.26 19.99
N ASN A 12 0.84 -10.61 19.02
CA ASN A 12 -0.19 -9.68 18.51
C ASN A 12 -1.23 -9.32 19.59
N ARG A 13 -1.66 -10.29 20.41
CA ARG A 13 -2.56 -9.99 21.53
C ARG A 13 -1.93 -9.06 22.57
N LEU A 14 -0.66 -9.25 22.90
CA LEU A 14 0.05 -8.35 23.79
C LEU A 14 0.16 -6.93 23.23
N LYS A 15 0.42 -6.81 21.91
CA LYS A 15 0.41 -5.51 21.21
C LYS A 15 -0.97 -4.86 21.23
N GLU A 16 -2.05 -5.61 21.04
CA GLU A 16 -3.43 -5.14 21.13
C GLU A 16 -3.73 -4.58 22.52
N VAL A 17 -3.43 -5.36 23.56
CA VAL A 17 -3.63 -4.93 24.96
C VAL A 17 -2.79 -3.69 25.26
N LYS A 18 -1.52 -3.65 24.88
CA LYS A 18 -0.65 -2.49 25.08
C LYS A 18 -1.16 -1.25 24.36
N LEU A 19 -1.64 -1.39 23.13
CA LEU A 19 -2.23 -0.30 22.36
C LEU A 19 -3.52 0.20 23.02
N GLN A 20 -4.38 -0.73 23.45
CA GLN A 20 -5.63 -0.40 24.10
C GLN A 20 -5.40 0.32 25.44
N LEU A 21 -4.49 -0.19 26.29
CA LEU A 21 -4.13 0.46 27.55
C LEU A 21 -3.55 1.87 27.37
N LYS A 22 -2.81 2.08 26.29
CA LYS A 22 -2.15 3.38 26.03
C LYS A 22 -3.09 4.44 25.47
N TYR A 23 -4.06 4.07 24.65
CA TYR A 23 -4.83 5.02 23.83
C TYR A 23 -6.34 5.00 24.07
N TYR A 24 -6.87 4.07 24.90
CA TYR A 24 -8.30 3.93 25.16
C TYR A 24 -8.60 4.18 26.63
N SER A 25 -9.66 4.94 26.86
CA SER A 25 -10.06 5.34 28.20
C SER A 25 -10.93 4.29 28.88
N PHE A 26 -10.65 3.97 30.12
CA PHE A 26 -11.48 3.11 30.98
C PHE A 26 -12.72 3.83 31.52
N PHE A 27 -12.74 5.16 31.53
CA PHE A 27 -13.77 5.97 32.17
C PHE A 27 -14.79 6.57 31.18
N LYS A 28 -14.56 6.42 29.89
CA LYS A 28 -15.47 6.91 28.85
C LYS A 28 -16.28 5.75 28.29
N HIS A 29 -17.58 5.75 28.55
CA HIS A 29 -18.54 4.93 27.82
C HIS A 29 -19.21 5.79 26.75
N SER A 30 -19.23 5.34 25.53
CA SER A 30 -20.00 5.96 24.48
C SER A 30 -21.19 5.07 24.14
N PHE A 31 -22.37 5.62 24.24
CA PHE A 31 -23.62 4.92 23.90
C PHE A 31 -23.93 4.94 22.38
N SER A 32 -22.98 5.34 21.53
CA SER A 32 -23.15 5.28 20.09
C SER A 32 -23.19 3.83 19.62
N ALA A 33 -24.36 3.37 19.29
CA ALA A 33 -24.69 1.97 19.07
C ALA A 33 -24.34 1.42 17.67
N LYS A 34 -23.71 2.20 16.79
CA LYS A 34 -23.34 1.66 15.47
C LYS A 34 -22.12 0.75 15.55
N GLN A 35 -22.32 -0.49 15.18
CA GLN A 35 -21.24 -1.47 15.02
C GLN A 35 -20.49 -1.20 13.71
N LEU A 36 -19.45 -0.38 13.80
CA LEU A 36 -18.58 -0.04 12.65
C LEU A 36 -17.34 -0.92 12.66
N CYS A 37 -16.91 -1.35 11.48
CA CYS A 37 -15.60 -1.93 11.27
C CYS A 37 -14.68 -0.86 10.67
N ILE A 38 -13.73 -0.36 11.45
CA ILE A 38 -12.87 0.74 11.07
C ILE A 38 -11.46 0.22 10.79
N SER A 39 -10.97 0.42 9.57
CA SER A 39 -9.55 0.24 9.25
C SER A 39 -8.76 1.41 9.84
N MET A 40 -7.86 1.12 10.78
CA MET A 40 -7.11 2.11 11.54
C MET A 40 -5.69 2.26 10.99
N ILE A 41 -5.40 3.43 10.43
CA ILE A 41 -4.08 3.85 9.95
C ILE A 41 -3.82 5.26 10.52
N ASP A 42 -3.68 5.32 11.83
CA ASP A 42 -3.66 6.54 12.65
C ASP A 42 -2.30 6.84 13.28
N GLY A 43 -1.24 6.13 12.89
CA GLY A 43 0.10 6.29 13.43
C GLY A 43 0.36 5.60 14.78
N ARG A 44 -0.66 5.01 15.40
CA ARG A 44 -0.50 4.26 16.66
C ARG A 44 0.15 2.90 16.46
N PHE A 45 0.14 2.42 15.24
CA PHE A 45 0.75 1.17 14.83
C PHE A 45 1.40 1.31 13.44
N SER A 46 2.57 0.69 13.24
CA SER A 46 3.27 0.70 11.95
C SER A 46 2.61 -0.25 10.94
N HIS A 47 2.37 0.23 9.73
CA HIS A 47 1.70 -0.53 8.67
C HIS A 47 2.60 -0.82 7.46
N GLY A 48 3.78 -0.21 7.37
CA GLY A 48 4.63 -0.27 6.19
C GLY A 48 4.28 0.78 5.13
N GLY A 49 4.57 0.47 3.87
CA GLY A 49 4.35 1.36 2.73
C GLY A 49 2.88 1.53 2.32
N LEU A 50 2.65 2.32 1.26
CA LEU A 50 1.30 2.59 0.75
C LEU A 50 0.53 1.32 0.40
N SER A 51 1.17 0.39 -0.32
CA SER A 51 0.52 -0.87 -0.72
C SER A 51 0.09 -1.73 0.48
N ASP A 52 0.88 -1.74 1.57
CA ASP A 52 0.55 -2.49 2.78
C ASP A 52 -0.67 -1.91 3.48
N ARG A 53 -0.75 -0.57 3.55
CA ARG A 53 -1.90 0.15 4.11
C ARG A 53 -3.17 -0.09 3.30
N LEU A 54 -3.08 -0.01 1.98
CA LEU A 54 -4.20 -0.27 1.07
C LEU A 54 -4.65 -1.74 1.13
N LYS A 55 -3.73 -2.71 1.16
CA LYS A 55 -4.05 -4.14 1.33
C LYS A 55 -4.91 -4.38 2.56
N GLY A 56 -4.50 -3.79 3.67
CA GLY A 56 -5.19 -3.93 4.94
C GLY A 56 -6.61 -3.36 4.91
N ALA A 57 -6.75 -2.13 4.41
CA ALA A 57 -8.04 -1.45 4.31
C ALA A 57 -9.01 -2.18 3.38
N ILE A 58 -8.56 -2.54 2.17
CA ILE A 58 -9.37 -3.24 1.17
C ILE A 58 -9.79 -4.63 1.67
N SER A 59 -8.91 -5.33 2.39
CA SER A 59 -9.26 -6.62 2.99
C SER A 59 -10.34 -6.51 4.05
N LEU A 60 -10.32 -5.47 4.90
CA LEU A 60 -11.41 -5.25 5.85
C LEU A 60 -12.70 -4.87 5.13
N TYR A 61 -12.63 -4.05 4.09
CA TYR A 61 -13.79 -3.73 3.26
C TYR A 61 -14.41 -4.98 2.62
N ALA A 62 -13.59 -5.86 2.05
CA ALA A 62 -14.05 -7.15 1.51
C ALA A 62 -14.80 -7.98 2.56
N TYR A 63 -14.25 -8.05 3.79
CA TYR A 63 -14.92 -8.73 4.91
C TYR A 63 -16.26 -8.09 5.25
N CYS A 64 -16.30 -6.77 5.37
CA CYS A 64 -17.54 -6.04 5.68
C CYS A 64 -18.60 -6.26 4.61
N LYS A 65 -18.21 -6.19 3.33
CA LYS A 65 -19.11 -6.44 2.19
C LYS A 65 -19.66 -7.88 2.20
N ALA A 66 -18.82 -8.87 2.52
CA ALA A 66 -19.24 -10.28 2.59
C ALA A 66 -20.14 -10.58 3.79
N THR A 67 -20.08 -9.80 4.87
CA THR A 67 -20.78 -10.06 6.14
C THR A 67 -21.90 -9.07 6.45
N GLY A 68 -22.09 -8.04 5.61
CA GLY A 68 -23.10 -7.00 5.82
C GLY A 68 -22.74 -5.97 6.92
N HIS A 69 -21.47 -5.87 7.30
CA HIS A 69 -21.02 -4.86 8.26
C HIS A 69 -20.72 -3.53 7.57
N GLU A 70 -20.89 -2.43 8.29
CA GLU A 70 -20.49 -1.10 7.80
C GLU A 70 -18.97 -0.91 7.93
N PHE A 71 -18.32 -0.56 6.82
CA PHE A 71 -16.89 -0.26 6.75
C PHE A 71 -16.64 1.24 6.85
N ARG A 72 -15.58 1.62 7.58
CA ARG A 72 -15.02 2.98 7.59
C ARG A 72 -13.49 2.91 7.55
N LEU A 73 -12.88 4.01 7.05
CA LEU A 73 -11.44 4.16 6.98
C LEU A 73 -11.00 5.38 7.79
N CYS A 74 -10.20 5.14 8.83
CA CYS A 74 -9.46 6.16 9.56
C CYS A 74 -8.00 6.14 9.09
N PHE A 75 -7.67 6.92 8.07
CA PHE A 75 -6.32 7.04 7.56
C PHE A 75 -5.85 8.49 7.73
N SER A 76 -5.21 8.77 8.85
CA SER A 76 -4.75 10.10 9.26
C SER A 76 -3.24 10.21 9.48
N SER A 77 -2.49 9.13 9.27
CA SER A 77 -1.03 9.13 9.43
C SER A 77 -0.35 8.31 8.33
N PRO A 78 0.74 8.83 7.73
CA PRO A 78 1.40 10.11 7.96
C PRO A 78 0.71 11.31 7.28
N PHE A 79 -0.41 11.10 6.60
CA PHE A 79 -1.24 12.10 5.91
C PHE A 79 -2.71 11.69 5.98
N ASN A 80 -3.61 12.60 5.63
CA ASN A 80 -5.02 12.25 5.48
C ASN A 80 -5.26 11.66 4.08
N MET A 81 -5.88 10.48 4.00
CA MET A 81 -6.17 9.82 2.72
C MET A 81 -7.02 10.69 1.80
N ILE A 82 -7.95 11.45 2.36
CA ILE A 82 -8.86 12.31 1.59
C ILE A 82 -8.14 13.41 0.78
N ASP A 83 -6.88 13.70 1.12
CA ASP A 83 -6.07 14.67 0.38
C ASP A 83 -5.58 14.12 -0.98
N TYR A 84 -5.62 12.80 -1.16
CA TYR A 84 -5.11 12.09 -2.35
C TYR A 84 -6.17 11.25 -3.05
N LEU A 85 -6.99 10.55 -2.27
CA LEU A 85 -8.07 9.69 -2.76
C LEU A 85 -9.39 10.08 -2.10
N GLN A 86 -10.42 10.18 -2.90
CA GLN A 86 -11.79 10.43 -2.45
C GLN A 86 -12.65 9.17 -2.59
N PRO A 87 -13.78 9.07 -1.87
CA PRO A 87 -14.74 8.00 -2.09
C PRO A 87 -15.20 7.92 -3.55
N ASN A 88 -15.37 6.70 -4.05
CA ASN A 88 -15.95 6.48 -5.36
C ASN A 88 -17.41 6.01 -5.22
N THR A 89 -17.68 4.71 -5.34
CA THR A 89 -19.04 4.18 -5.21
C THR A 89 -19.43 3.85 -3.77
N TYR A 90 -18.45 3.65 -2.89
CA TYR A 90 -18.66 3.45 -1.45
C TYR A 90 -18.02 4.58 -0.64
N ASP A 91 -18.82 5.25 0.21
CA ASP A 91 -18.32 6.29 1.11
C ASP A 91 -17.73 5.68 2.40
N TRP A 92 -16.41 5.59 2.41
CA TRP A 92 -15.63 5.05 3.52
C TRP A 92 -15.28 6.07 4.61
N ARG A 93 -15.65 7.33 4.45
CA ARG A 93 -15.35 8.39 5.41
C ARG A 93 -16.15 8.17 6.70
N ILE A 94 -15.57 8.57 7.81
CA ILE A 94 -16.31 8.67 9.08
C ILE A 94 -17.36 9.77 8.90
N LYS A 95 -18.62 9.46 9.11
CA LYS A 95 -19.74 10.41 8.96
C LYS A 95 -19.83 11.32 10.18
N GLU A 96 -20.55 12.44 10.04
CA GLU A 96 -20.71 13.44 11.13
C GLU A 96 -21.39 12.84 12.38
N ASP A 97 -22.32 11.90 12.20
CA ASP A 97 -23.04 11.20 13.27
C ASP A 97 -22.26 9.96 13.82
N GLU A 98 -21.09 9.69 13.26
CA GLU A 98 -20.24 8.56 13.64
C GLU A 98 -19.04 9.04 14.45
N ILE A 99 -18.75 8.35 15.53
CA ILE A 99 -17.61 8.66 16.41
C ILE A 99 -16.65 7.48 16.39
N ILE A 100 -15.34 7.74 16.15
CA ILE A 100 -14.29 6.77 16.46
C ILE A 100 -14.19 6.67 17.99
N ASN A 101 -14.77 5.63 18.51
CA ASN A 101 -14.84 5.44 19.94
C ASN A 101 -13.47 5.05 20.51
N HIS A 102 -13.05 5.68 21.60
CA HIS A 102 -11.83 5.35 22.31
C HIS A 102 -12.10 4.84 23.74
N SER A 103 -13.27 4.24 23.96
CA SER A 103 -13.58 3.52 25.19
C SER A 103 -12.99 2.12 25.15
N TYR A 104 -12.30 1.72 26.20
CA TYR A 104 -11.79 0.36 26.35
C TYR A 104 -12.92 -0.69 26.32
N TRP A 105 -14.10 -0.33 26.84
CA TRP A 105 -15.23 -1.24 26.99
C TRP A 105 -16.04 -1.41 25.70
N ASP A 106 -16.07 -0.38 24.85
CA ASP A 106 -16.97 -0.32 23.68
C ASP A 106 -16.25 -0.60 22.36
N VAL A 107 -14.93 -0.84 22.41
CA VAL A 107 -14.10 -1.09 21.23
C VAL A 107 -13.41 -2.44 21.31
N ARG A 108 -13.38 -3.12 20.18
CA ARG A 108 -12.52 -4.28 19.99
C ARG A 108 -11.33 -3.89 19.11
N VAL A 109 -10.14 -3.87 19.67
CA VAL A 109 -8.90 -3.68 18.92
C VAL A 109 -8.42 -5.03 18.40
N MET A 110 -8.03 -5.08 17.14
CA MET A 110 -7.44 -6.25 16.50
C MET A 110 -6.26 -5.84 15.63
N ILE A 111 -5.10 -6.45 15.86
CA ILE A 111 -3.89 -6.27 15.05
C ILE A 111 -3.65 -7.53 14.23
N GLN A 112 -3.53 -7.37 12.93
CA GLN A 112 -3.21 -8.44 11.99
C GLN A 112 -2.09 -8.01 11.07
N THR A 113 -0.87 -8.23 11.50
CA THR A 113 0.34 -8.00 10.72
C THR A 113 1.10 -9.31 10.58
N CYS A 114 1.74 -9.54 9.43
CA CYS A 114 2.49 -10.75 9.09
C CYS A 114 1.65 -12.03 8.98
N GLU A 115 1.70 -12.70 7.85
CA GLU A 115 1.23 -14.07 7.51
C GLU A 115 0.00 -14.64 8.25
N TYR A 116 -0.93 -13.79 8.67
CA TYR A 116 -2.10 -14.24 9.38
C TYR A 116 -3.24 -14.56 8.39
N LYS A 117 -3.84 -15.72 8.52
CA LYS A 117 -4.86 -16.24 7.59
C LYS A 117 -6.29 -15.67 7.81
N GLY A 118 -6.45 -14.52 8.46
CA GLY A 118 -7.76 -13.91 8.69
C GLY A 118 -8.67 -14.62 9.72
N GLU A 119 -8.29 -15.78 10.25
CA GLU A 119 -9.11 -16.63 11.14
C GLU A 119 -9.70 -15.89 12.34
N ARG A 120 -8.95 -14.93 12.91
CA ARG A 120 -9.44 -14.15 14.05
C ARG A 120 -10.57 -13.20 13.66
N LEU A 121 -10.49 -12.60 12.47
CA LEU A 121 -11.54 -11.76 11.92
C LEU A 121 -12.80 -12.57 11.63
N PHE A 122 -12.65 -13.75 11.00
CA PHE A 122 -13.77 -14.62 10.64
C PHE A 122 -14.53 -15.18 11.84
N ASN A 123 -13.84 -15.34 12.97
CA ASN A 123 -14.42 -15.85 14.23
C ASN A 123 -14.76 -14.71 15.21
N LEU A 124 -14.75 -13.47 14.75
CA LEU A 124 -15.07 -12.32 15.58
C LEU A 124 -16.57 -12.29 15.89
N LYS A 125 -16.90 -12.50 17.17
CA LYS A 125 -18.24 -12.29 17.71
C LYS A 125 -18.16 -11.09 18.64
N THR A 126 -18.61 -9.92 18.21
CA THR A 126 -18.64 -8.73 19.04
C THR A 126 -19.75 -7.78 18.57
N THR A 127 -20.34 -7.09 19.50
CA THR A 127 -21.24 -5.96 19.24
C THR A 127 -20.51 -4.62 19.36
N LYS A 128 -19.20 -4.67 19.65
CA LYS A 128 -18.36 -3.49 19.80
C LYS A 128 -17.91 -2.95 18.46
N GLN A 129 -17.56 -1.67 18.41
CA GLN A 129 -16.85 -1.09 17.28
C GLN A 129 -15.52 -1.83 17.09
N LEU A 130 -15.21 -2.24 15.88
CA LEU A 130 -13.95 -2.92 15.54
C LEU A 130 -12.92 -1.90 15.06
N HIS A 131 -11.79 -1.78 15.75
CA HIS A 131 -10.60 -1.05 15.29
C HIS A 131 -9.57 -2.05 14.78
N TYR A 132 -9.39 -2.10 13.46
CA TYR A 132 -8.60 -3.12 12.79
C TYR A 132 -7.32 -2.53 12.20
N TYR A 133 -6.18 -2.96 12.71
CA TYR A 133 -4.84 -2.63 12.24
C TYR A 133 -4.31 -3.79 11.40
N ASN A 134 -4.35 -3.65 10.09
CA ASN A 134 -3.98 -4.71 9.15
C ASN A 134 -3.12 -4.17 8.01
N ASN A 135 -2.14 -4.96 7.56
CA ASN A 135 -1.33 -4.70 6.39
C ASN A 135 -1.26 -5.90 5.42
N GLN A 136 -2.16 -6.88 5.60
CA GLN A 136 -2.19 -8.10 4.80
C GLN A 136 -3.35 -8.12 3.83
N ASN A 137 -3.14 -8.70 2.66
CA ASN A 137 -4.20 -9.07 1.75
C ASN A 137 -4.77 -10.43 2.15
N ILE A 138 -6.04 -10.48 2.52
CA ILE A 138 -6.77 -11.71 2.87
C ILE A 138 -8.02 -11.93 2.00
N ILE A 139 -8.11 -11.27 0.85
CA ILE A 139 -9.29 -11.32 -0.04
C ILE A 139 -9.58 -12.76 -0.47
N ASP A 140 -8.55 -13.51 -0.88
CA ASP A 140 -8.74 -14.91 -1.30
C ASP A 140 -9.33 -15.77 -0.18
N ARG A 141 -8.94 -15.52 1.08
CA ARG A 141 -9.50 -16.20 2.26
C ARG A 141 -10.94 -15.80 2.56
N ILE A 142 -11.28 -14.54 2.29
CA ILE A 142 -12.66 -14.06 2.39
C ILE A 142 -13.51 -14.73 1.32
N ASN A 143 -13.02 -14.77 0.08
CA ASN A 143 -13.69 -15.45 -1.03
C ASN A 143 -13.94 -16.94 -0.71
N GLU A 144 -12.92 -17.66 -0.24
CA GLU A 144 -13.03 -19.05 0.18
C GLU A 144 -14.05 -19.25 1.31
N ARG A 145 -14.04 -18.35 2.32
CA ARG A 145 -14.88 -18.47 3.51
C ARG A 145 -16.35 -18.16 3.27
N TYR A 146 -16.62 -17.17 2.41
CA TYR A 146 -17.99 -16.63 2.21
C TYR A 146 -18.57 -16.93 0.82
N GLY A 147 -17.84 -17.67 -0.02
CA GLY A 147 -18.30 -18.02 -1.38
C GLY A 147 -18.35 -16.80 -2.33
N THR A 148 -17.58 -15.77 -2.07
CA THR A 148 -17.49 -14.56 -2.91
C THR A 148 -16.40 -14.68 -3.97
N LYS A 149 -16.35 -13.73 -4.92
CA LYS A 149 -15.36 -13.70 -6.01
C LYS A 149 -14.72 -12.30 -6.14
N TYR A 150 -14.54 -11.63 -5.02
CA TYR A 150 -13.97 -10.27 -5.01
C TYR A 150 -12.54 -10.27 -5.53
N THR A 151 -12.21 -9.28 -6.35
CA THR A 151 -10.85 -8.98 -6.76
C THR A 151 -10.36 -7.72 -6.04
N TYR A 152 -9.03 -7.61 -5.89
CA TYR A 152 -8.43 -6.41 -5.30
C TYR A 152 -8.79 -5.14 -6.08
N GLY A 153 -8.77 -5.22 -7.43
CA GLY A 153 -9.05 -4.09 -8.31
C GLY A 153 -10.49 -3.59 -8.20
N GLU A 154 -11.47 -4.50 -8.21
CA GLU A 154 -12.88 -4.14 -8.02
C GLU A 154 -13.09 -3.40 -6.70
N LEU A 155 -12.59 -3.98 -5.59
CA LEU A 155 -12.74 -3.40 -4.25
C LEU A 155 -11.99 -2.07 -4.11
N PHE A 156 -10.78 -1.95 -4.72
CA PHE A 156 -10.05 -0.69 -4.76
C PHE A 156 -10.86 0.39 -5.48
N ASN A 157 -11.38 0.07 -6.67
CA ASN A 157 -12.14 1.01 -7.48
C ASN A 157 -13.52 1.35 -6.87
N GLU A 158 -14.13 0.47 -6.09
CA GLU A 158 -15.33 0.82 -5.31
C GLU A 158 -15.02 1.85 -4.21
N LEU A 159 -13.88 1.72 -3.54
CA LEU A 159 -13.49 2.60 -2.45
C LEU A 159 -12.92 3.94 -2.94
N PHE A 160 -12.04 3.92 -3.95
CA PHE A 160 -11.14 5.04 -4.22
C PHE A 160 -11.22 5.54 -5.65
N SER A 161 -11.27 6.85 -5.77
CA SER A 161 -10.95 7.60 -6.98
C SER A 161 -9.92 8.70 -6.66
N PRO A 162 -9.09 9.12 -7.62
CA PRO A 162 -8.16 10.24 -7.41
C PRO A 162 -8.92 11.52 -7.05
N VAL A 163 -8.36 12.35 -6.18
CA VAL A 163 -8.84 13.72 -6.04
C VAL A 163 -8.58 14.52 -7.34
N PRO A 164 -9.32 15.60 -7.62
CA PRO A 164 -9.20 16.33 -8.89
C PRO A 164 -7.77 16.72 -9.26
N TYR A 165 -6.97 17.16 -8.31
CA TYR A 165 -5.57 17.54 -8.57
C TYR A 165 -4.70 16.34 -8.96
N LEU A 166 -4.84 15.20 -8.28
CA LEU A 166 -4.12 13.97 -8.66
C LEU A 166 -4.57 13.49 -10.04
N GLN A 167 -5.87 13.57 -10.36
CA GLN A 167 -6.37 13.21 -11.69
C GLN A 167 -5.76 14.10 -12.79
N GLN A 168 -5.67 15.40 -12.57
CA GLN A 168 -5.01 16.32 -13.52
C GLN A 168 -3.53 15.96 -13.74
N LEU A 169 -2.81 15.56 -12.69
CA LEU A 169 -1.42 15.11 -12.82
C LEU A 169 -1.33 13.80 -13.63
N ILE A 170 -2.22 12.84 -13.36
CA ILE A 170 -2.28 11.58 -14.11
C ILE A 170 -2.53 11.87 -15.59
N ASP A 171 -3.54 12.66 -15.92
CA ASP A 171 -3.91 13.01 -17.30
C ASP A 171 -2.76 13.73 -18.02
N HIS A 172 -2.11 14.68 -17.35
CA HIS A 172 -0.93 15.34 -17.87
C HIS A 172 0.20 14.38 -18.23
N HIS A 173 0.53 13.47 -17.31
CA HIS A 173 1.62 12.51 -17.54
C HIS A 173 1.25 11.43 -18.57
N ILE A 174 -0.02 11.06 -18.70
CA ILE A 174 -0.51 10.19 -19.79
C ILE A 174 -0.31 10.88 -21.15
N LEU A 175 -0.62 12.19 -21.26
CA LEU A 175 -0.36 12.92 -22.50
C LEU A 175 1.13 12.95 -22.87
N LEU A 176 2.03 13.09 -21.90
CA LEU A 176 3.47 13.15 -22.13
C LEU A 176 4.07 11.78 -22.45
N ILE A 177 3.67 10.73 -21.75
CA ILE A 177 4.19 9.37 -21.99
C ILE A 177 3.53 8.72 -23.22
N GLY A 178 2.29 9.06 -23.53
CA GLY A 178 1.46 8.42 -24.53
C GLY A 178 0.63 7.26 -23.96
N GLN A 179 -0.38 6.84 -24.73
CA GLN A 179 -1.32 5.81 -24.27
C GLN A 179 -0.73 4.38 -24.21
N GLN A 180 0.37 4.12 -24.92
CA GLN A 180 0.98 2.81 -24.97
C GLN A 180 2.36 2.83 -24.29
N TYR A 181 2.40 2.37 -23.05
CA TYR A 181 3.64 2.24 -22.29
C TYR A 181 3.63 0.99 -21.42
N ILE A 182 4.81 0.54 -21.06
CA ILE A 182 5.05 -0.47 -20.03
C ILE A 182 5.62 0.22 -18.79
N ALA A 183 5.49 -0.40 -17.63
CA ALA A 183 6.09 0.12 -16.40
C ALA A 183 7.13 -0.84 -15.84
N SER A 184 8.28 -0.33 -15.44
CA SER A 184 9.30 -1.06 -14.71
C SER A 184 9.62 -0.40 -13.38
N VAL A 185 9.66 -1.19 -12.32
CA VAL A 185 9.82 -0.73 -10.94
C VAL A 185 11.04 -1.37 -10.31
N PHE A 186 11.90 -0.53 -9.73
CA PHE A 186 13.12 -0.91 -9.06
C PHE A 186 13.09 -0.48 -7.60
N ARG A 187 13.40 -1.36 -6.66
CA ARG A 187 13.41 -1.06 -5.22
C ARG A 187 14.79 -1.34 -4.64
N PHE A 188 15.59 -0.32 -4.49
CA PHE A 188 16.96 -0.41 -3.98
C PHE A 188 17.05 -0.33 -2.46
N GLN A 189 16.04 0.25 -1.79
CA GLN A 189 16.14 0.61 -0.37
C GLN A 189 17.36 1.52 -0.14
N GLN A 190 18.25 1.18 0.80
CA GLN A 190 19.47 1.96 1.07
C GLN A 190 20.69 1.55 0.24
N LEU A 191 20.59 0.55 -0.64
CA LEU A 191 21.75 0.05 -1.37
C LEU A 191 22.54 1.14 -2.11
N LEU A 192 21.84 2.12 -2.70
CA LEU A 192 22.47 3.23 -3.42
C LEU A 192 22.78 4.47 -2.54
N GLY A 193 22.35 4.46 -1.27
CA GLY A 193 22.67 5.50 -0.28
C GLY A 193 21.84 6.78 -0.35
N ASP A 194 20.82 6.86 -1.20
CA ASP A 194 19.99 8.05 -1.40
C ASP A 194 18.53 7.91 -0.91
N PHE A 195 18.19 6.76 -0.31
CA PHE A 195 16.90 6.51 0.29
C PHE A 195 17.04 6.13 1.77
N GLN A 196 16.33 6.79 2.65
CA GLN A 196 16.33 6.47 4.09
C GLN A 196 15.22 5.47 4.42
N GLU A 197 15.63 4.29 4.80
CA GLU A 197 14.81 3.24 5.37
C GLU A 197 15.63 2.62 6.51
N TYR A 198 15.09 1.83 7.38
CA TYR A 198 15.80 1.20 8.51
C TYR A 198 17.29 0.84 8.24
N ASP A 199 18.02 0.30 9.18
CA ASP A 199 19.44 -0.07 9.09
C ASP A 199 19.73 -1.15 8.04
N PHE A 200 19.62 -0.81 6.77
CA PHE A 200 20.04 -1.66 5.66
C PHE A 200 21.48 -1.30 5.22
N PRO A 201 22.27 -2.25 4.72
CA PRO A 201 23.61 -1.99 4.25
C PRO A 201 23.61 -1.08 3.01
N ILE A 202 24.56 -0.17 2.93
CA ILE A 202 24.85 0.62 1.76
C ILE A 202 26.01 -0.06 1.02
N MET A 203 25.85 -0.28 -0.29
CA MET A 203 26.89 -0.86 -1.15
C MET A 203 28.06 0.11 -1.33
N ASP A 204 29.25 -0.40 -1.62
CA ASP A 204 30.37 0.42 -2.03
C ASP A 204 30.14 1.03 -3.44
N GLU A 205 31.02 1.96 -3.83
CA GLU A 205 30.84 2.70 -5.09
C GLU A 205 30.93 1.79 -6.34
N HIS A 206 31.80 0.79 -6.31
CA HIS A 206 31.93 -0.15 -7.42
C HIS A 206 30.71 -1.03 -7.54
N GLU A 207 30.25 -1.62 -6.46
CA GLU A 207 29.03 -2.45 -6.41
C GLU A 207 27.81 -1.67 -6.88
N ARG A 208 27.64 -0.39 -6.47
CA ARG A 208 26.54 0.46 -6.94
C ARG A 208 26.55 0.66 -8.44
N LYS A 209 27.74 0.95 -9.02
CA LYS A 209 27.89 1.13 -10.48
C LYS A 209 27.51 -0.14 -11.24
N VAL A 210 27.96 -1.31 -10.78
CA VAL A 210 27.63 -2.61 -11.37
C VAL A 210 26.14 -2.86 -11.29
N LEU A 211 25.52 -2.65 -10.13
CA LEU A 211 24.08 -2.87 -9.91
C LEU A 211 23.24 -1.94 -10.81
N MET A 212 23.56 -0.66 -10.88
CA MET A 212 22.86 0.30 -11.73
C MET A 212 23.00 -0.07 -13.23
N GLN A 213 24.18 -0.53 -13.65
CA GLN A 213 24.41 -0.95 -15.02
C GLN A 213 23.57 -2.18 -15.39
N LEU A 214 23.48 -3.20 -14.52
CA LEU A 214 22.62 -4.37 -14.72
C LEU A 214 21.14 -3.96 -14.87
N CYS A 215 20.68 -3.06 -14.01
CA CYS A 215 19.31 -2.54 -14.06
C CYS A 215 19.05 -1.75 -15.37
N ARG A 216 20.02 -0.93 -15.81
CA ARG A 216 19.97 -0.19 -17.07
C ARG A 216 19.84 -1.14 -18.28
N GLU A 217 20.66 -2.19 -18.32
CA GLU A 217 20.61 -3.20 -19.38
C GLU A 217 19.26 -3.93 -19.42
N ALA A 218 18.66 -4.21 -18.27
CA ALA A 218 17.34 -4.80 -18.19
C ALA A 218 16.25 -3.90 -18.79
N ILE A 219 16.33 -2.58 -18.58
CA ILE A 219 15.41 -1.60 -19.19
C ILE A 219 15.60 -1.61 -20.73
N ILE A 220 16.85 -1.60 -21.22
CA ILE A 220 17.14 -1.63 -22.66
C ILE A 220 16.58 -2.91 -23.30
N LYS A 221 16.77 -4.08 -22.66
CA LYS A 221 16.20 -5.36 -23.13
C LYS A 221 14.68 -5.32 -23.18
N LEU A 222 14.03 -4.68 -22.19
CA LEU A 222 12.58 -4.50 -22.21
C LEU A 222 12.13 -3.62 -23.38
N LEU A 223 12.79 -2.49 -23.62
CA LEU A 223 12.46 -1.58 -24.72
C LEU A 223 12.62 -2.27 -26.08
N LEU A 224 13.62 -3.15 -26.25
CA LEU A 224 13.77 -3.96 -27.44
C LEU A 224 12.62 -4.96 -27.64
N LYS A 225 12.07 -5.50 -26.56
CA LYS A 225 10.89 -6.39 -26.62
C LYS A 225 9.60 -5.64 -26.99
N TYR A 226 9.52 -4.34 -26.71
CA TYR A 226 8.34 -3.49 -26.94
C TYR A 226 8.66 -2.31 -27.88
N PRO A 227 8.93 -2.56 -29.18
CA PRO A 227 9.27 -1.49 -30.11
C PRO A 227 8.11 -0.49 -30.22
N GLY A 228 8.45 0.81 -30.16
CA GLY A 228 7.46 1.89 -30.19
C GLY A 228 6.78 2.23 -28.87
N PHE A 229 7.00 1.44 -27.79
CA PHE A 229 6.51 1.78 -26.45
C PHE A 229 7.50 2.67 -25.70
N LYS A 230 6.97 3.50 -24.83
CA LYS A 230 7.77 4.10 -23.76
C LYS A 230 7.79 3.16 -22.54
N CYS A 231 8.85 3.23 -21.76
CA CYS A 231 8.98 2.55 -20.48
C CYS A 231 8.90 3.58 -19.35
N LEU A 232 7.80 3.58 -18.58
CA LEU A 232 7.74 4.28 -17.31
C LEU A 232 8.67 3.58 -16.33
N VAL A 233 9.70 4.28 -15.84
CA VAL A 233 10.58 3.75 -14.80
C VAL A 233 10.31 4.47 -13.49
N THR A 234 10.02 3.70 -12.45
CA THR A 234 9.88 4.21 -11.09
C THR A 234 10.87 3.54 -10.15
N SER A 235 11.38 4.30 -9.20
CA SER A 235 12.34 3.81 -8.19
C SER A 235 12.28 4.67 -6.94
N ASP A 236 12.75 4.11 -5.83
CA ASP A 236 13.04 4.82 -4.59
C ASP A 236 14.40 5.55 -4.63
N SER A 237 15.25 5.27 -5.63
CA SER A 237 16.54 5.92 -5.81
C SER A 237 16.50 7.00 -6.89
N THR A 238 16.74 8.25 -6.48
CA THR A 238 16.89 9.38 -7.39
C THR A 238 18.19 9.25 -8.21
N THR A 239 19.26 8.72 -7.60
CA THR A 239 20.55 8.45 -8.25
C THR A 239 20.35 7.52 -9.44
N PHE A 240 19.61 6.44 -9.28
CA PHE A 240 19.30 5.52 -10.38
C PHE A 240 18.43 6.17 -11.45
N LEU A 241 17.38 6.89 -11.08
CA LEU A 241 16.49 7.57 -12.03
C LEU A 241 17.27 8.58 -12.90
N ASN A 242 18.21 9.32 -12.32
CA ASN A 242 19.09 10.22 -13.06
C ASN A 242 20.04 9.45 -13.98
N TYR A 243 20.59 8.30 -13.54
CA TYR A 243 21.52 7.47 -14.32
C TYR A 243 20.91 6.91 -15.59
N ILE A 244 19.59 6.69 -15.63
CA ILE A 244 18.88 6.13 -16.79
C ILE A 244 18.15 7.18 -17.62
N SER A 245 18.23 8.44 -17.27
CA SER A 245 17.45 9.52 -17.91
C SER A 245 17.82 9.79 -19.37
N ASP A 246 19.01 9.34 -19.81
CA ASP A 246 19.53 9.45 -21.17
C ASP A 246 19.05 8.31 -22.10
N ILE A 247 18.38 7.27 -21.58
CA ILE A 247 17.87 6.17 -22.38
C ILE A 247 16.67 6.64 -23.19
N ASN A 248 16.73 6.52 -24.50
CA ASN A 248 15.59 6.83 -25.37
C ASN A 248 14.37 5.99 -25.00
N ASN A 249 13.19 6.63 -25.02
CA ASN A 249 11.91 6.01 -24.65
C ASN A 249 11.75 5.62 -23.16
N VAL A 250 12.68 6.00 -22.28
CA VAL A 250 12.47 5.97 -20.84
C VAL A 250 11.69 7.22 -20.44
N TYR A 251 10.73 7.04 -19.55
CA TYR A 251 9.96 8.11 -18.94
C TYR A 251 10.03 8.00 -17.41
N VAL A 252 10.42 9.08 -16.76
CA VAL A 252 10.54 9.17 -15.30
C VAL A 252 9.59 10.25 -14.80
N LEU A 253 8.78 9.91 -13.79
CA LEU A 253 7.90 10.89 -13.15
C LEU A 253 8.72 11.79 -12.20
N PRO A 254 8.40 13.08 -12.13
CA PRO A 254 9.07 14.00 -11.22
C PRO A 254 8.78 13.71 -9.75
N GLY A 255 9.67 14.18 -8.88
CA GLY A 255 9.55 14.08 -7.43
C GLY A 255 10.35 12.91 -6.83
N LYS A 256 10.41 12.89 -5.51
CA LYS A 256 11.15 11.89 -4.72
C LYS A 256 10.20 11.00 -3.94
N VAL A 257 10.47 9.69 -3.92
CA VAL A 257 9.75 8.73 -3.07
C VAL A 257 10.30 8.78 -1.65
N VAL A 258 9.43 8.67 -0.65
CA VAL A 258 9.77 8.61 0.77
C VAL A 258 9.13 7.41 1.44
N HIS A 259 9.76 6.90 2.50
CA HIS A 259 9.19 5.80 3.28
C HIS A 259 8.16 6.32 4.28
N MET A 260 6.91 5.83 4.21
CA MET A 260 5.77 6.37 4.97
C MET A 260 5.87 6.16 6.48
N ASP A 261 6.57 5.12 6.96
CA ASP A 261 6.76 4.89 8.39
C ASP A 261 7.95 5.67 8.99
N VAL A 262 8.86 6.16 8.15
CA VAL A 262 10.07 6.88 8.58
C VAL A 262 9.88 8.39 8.51
N THR A 263 9.17 8.87 7.50
CA THR A 263 9.00 10.30 7.24
C THR A 263 7.74 10.82 7.96
N GLN A 264 7.90 11.49 9.09
CA GLN A 264 6.78 11.96 9.93
C GLN A 264 6.29 13.39 9.61
N THR A 265 7.04 14.16 8.82
CA THR A 265 6.79 15.60 8.60
C THR A 265 6.84 16.00 7.14
N ALA A 266 6.47 15.09 6.24
CA ALA A 266 6.56 15.38 4.82
C ALA A 266 5.43 16.31 4.35
N ALA A 267 5.79 17.30 3.51
CA ALA A 267 4.82 18.15 2.84
C ALA A 267 3.87 17.30 1.95
N TYR A 268 2.66 17.79 1.74
CA TYR A 268 1.63 17.20 0.87
C TYR A 268 2.19 16.69 -0.48
N SER A 269 3.04 17.49 -1.13
CA SER A 269 3.65 17.17 -2.43
C SER A 269 4.50 15.88 -2.43
N ILE A 270 5.08 15.51 -1.30
CA ILE A 270 6.01 14.36 -1.20
C ILE A 270 5.25 13.04 -1.33
N TYR A 271 4.09 12.93 -0.68
CA TYR A 271 3.28 11.71 -0.79
C TYR A 271 2.50 11.64 -2.10
N MET A 272 2.23 12.79 -2.75
CA MET A 272 1.57 12.85 -4.06
C MET A 272 2.30 11.99 -5.10
N LYS A 273 3.65 11.99 -5.07
CA LYS A 273 4.46 11.14 -5.96
C LYS A 273 4.11 9.66 -5.84
N SER A 274 3.89 9.14 -4.63
CA SER A 274 3.54 7.72 -4.44
C SER A 274 2.18 7.37 -5.03
N PHE A 275 1.20 8.28 -4.96
CA PHE A 275 -0.11 8.07 -5.58
C PHE A 275 -0.05 8.22 -7.10
N LEU A 276 0.74 9.18 -7.60
CA LEU A 276 0.96 9.34 -9.04
C LEU A 276 1.64 8.08 -9.62
N ASP A 277 2.69 7.56 -8.96
CA ASP A 277 3.33 6.30 -9.34
C ASP A 277 2.32 5.15 -9.37
N LEU A 278 1.47 5.03 -8.33
CA LEU A 278 0.47 3.98 -8.22
C LEU A 278 -0.46 3.96 -9.45
N TYR A 279 -1.02 5.11 -9.80
CA TYR A 279 -1.97 5.21 -10.91
C TYR A 279 -1.29 5.11 -12.29
N MET A 280 -0.10 5.68 -12.43
CA MET A 280 0.65 5.57 -13.68
C MET A 280 1.16 4.13 -13.93
N ILE A 281 1.57 3.40 -12.89
CA ILE A 281 1.89 1.97 -13.00
C ILE A 281 0.63 1.18 -13.35
N ALA A 282 -0.49 1.45 -12.68
CA ALA A 282 -1.78 0.80 -12.96
C ALA A 282 -2.32 1.08 -14.38
N GLY A 283 -1.89 2.16 -15.02
CA GLY A 283 -2.27 2.55 -16.39
C GLY A 283 -1.42 1.92 -17.48
N ALA A 284 -0.33 1.22 -17.14
CA ALA A 284 0.56 0.58 -18.10
C ALA A 284 -0.10 -0.63 -18.78
N LYS A 285 0.43 -1.04 -19.94
CA LYS A 285 0.02 -2.29 -20.60
C LYS A 285 0.46 -3.52 -19.82
N GLU A 286 1.69 -3.50 -19.32
CA GLU A 286 2.28 -4.54 -18.48
C GLU A 286 3.21 -3.93 -17.44
N VAL A 287 3.36 -4.57 -16.29
CA VAL A 287 4.17 -4.11 -15.17
C VAL A 287 5.29 -5.09 -14.86
N TYR A 288 6.49 -4.59 -14.73
CA TYR A 288 7.69 -5.32 -14.42
C TYR A 288 8.30 -4.87 -13.09
N CYS A 289 8.46 -5.77 -12.14
CA CYS A 289 9.28 -5.58 -10.95
C CYS A 289 10.64 -6.24 -11.20
N ILE A 290 11.66 -5.43 -11.39
CA ILE A 290 13.00 -5.89 -11.78
C ILE A 290 13.96 -5.70 -10.61
N GLY A 291 14.78 -6.70 -10.34
CA GLY A 291 15.79 -6.60 -9.29
C GLY A 291 16.74 -7.78 -9.27
N THR A 292 17.75 -7.68 -8.42
CA THR A 292 18.70 -8.74 -8.09
C THR A 292 18.32 -9.39 -6.76
N LYS A 293 19.06 -10.43 -6.34
CA LYS A 293 18.89 -11.04 -5.01
C LYS A 293 19.18 -10.07 -3.84
N ALA A 294 19.96 -9.03 -4.09
CA ALA A 294 20.28 -8.01 -3.10
C ALA A 294 19.17 -6.95 -2.94
N MET A 295 18.35 -6.77 -3.97
CA MET A 295 17.28 -5.77 -3.98
C MET A 295 16.02 -6.31 -3.30
N TYR A 296 15.22 -5.39 -2.74
CA TYR A 296 13.97 -5.74 -2.08
C TYR A 296 12.87 -6.12 -3.10
N PRO A 297 12.24 -7.30 -2.95
CA PRO A 297 11.18 -7.74 -3.86
C PRO A 297 9.85 -7.01 -3.56
N SER A 298 9.75 -5.73 -3.97
CA SER A 298 8.60 -4.88 -3.71
C SER A 298 7.28 -5.49 -4.20
N GLU A 299 6.23 -5.37 -3.39
CA GLU A 299 4.86 -5.72 -3.77
C GLU A 299 4.07 -4.51 -4.32
N PHE A 300 4.60 -3.29 -4.20
CA PHE A 300 3.92 -2.09 -4.68
C PHE A 300 3.50 -2.18 -6.15
N PRO A 301 4.37 -2.57 -7.11
CA PRO A 301 3.97 -2.71 -8.51
C PRO A 301 2.96 -3.85 -8.76
N LEU A 302 3.00 -4.92 -7.97
CA LEU A 302 2.00 -5.99 -8.05
C LEU A 302 0.59 -5.46 -7.70
N TYR A 303 0.48 -4.69 -6.60
CA TYR A 303 -0.81 -4.15 -6.20
C TYR A 303 -1.27 -3.00 -7.09
N ALA A 304 -0.36 -2.23 -7.68
CA ALA A 304 -0.70 -1.27 -8.73
C ALA A 304 -1.28 -1.99 -9.97
N ALA A 305 -0.66 -3.07 -10.43
CA ALA A 305 -1.15 -3.88 -11.54
C ALA A 305 -2.54 -4.47 -11.26
N LYS A 306 -2.78 -4.94 -10.04
CA LYS A 306 -4.08 -5.48 -9.59
C LYS A 306 -5.23 -4.47 -9.64
N ILE A 307 -4.97 -3.16 -9.57
CA ILE A 307 -6.02 -2.12 -9.65
C ILE A 307 -6.80 -2.20 -10.97
N ARG A 308 -6.12 -2.49 -12.07
CA ARG A 308 -6.72 -2.62 -13.41
C ARG A 308 -6.60 -4.03 -14.00
N ASN A 309 -6.20 -5.00 -13.18
CA ASN A 309 -6.02 -6.40 -13.57
C ASN A 309 -5.12 -6.58 -14.80
N ILE A 310 -4.01 -5.84 -14.85
CA ILE A 310 -3.02 -5.90 -15.93
C ILE A 310 -1.91 -6.92 -15.60
N PRO A 311 -1.21 -7.48 -16.62
CA PRO A 311 -0.14 -8.45 -16.42
C PRO A 311 0.99 -7.88 -15.54
N PHE A 312 1.44 -8.70 -14.59
CA PHE A 312 2.56 -8.40 -13.71
C PHE A 312 3.64 -9.46 -13.82
N HIS A 313 4.88 -9.03 -13.96
CA HIS A 313 6.06 -9.88 -14.11
C HIS A 313 7.12 -9.51 -13.07
N ARG A 314 7.68 -10.51 -12.41
CA ARG A 314 8.86 -10.34 -11.56
C ARG A 314 10.08 -10.91 -12.27
N ILE A 315 11.09 -10.09 -12.51
CA ILE A 315 12.33 -10.45 -13.20
C ILE A 315 13.50 -10.36 -12.22
N LEU A 316 14.21 -11.45 -12.08
CA LEU A 316 15.49 -11.51 -11.39
C LEU A 316 16.61 -11.42 -12.43
N ILE A 317 17.49 -10.43 -12.30
CA ILE A 317 18.62 -10.15 -13.17
C ILE A 317 19.95 -10.42 -12.47
#